data_93f53ce467273738002702361c1d5fc5
#
_entry.id   93f53ce467273738002702361c1d5fc5
#
_cell.length_a   1.000
_cell.length_b   1.000
_cell.length_c   1.000
_cell.angle_alpha   90.00
_cell.angle_beta   90.00
_cell.angle_gamma   90.00
#
_symmetry.space_group_name_H-M   'P 1'
#
loop_
_entity.id
_entity.type
_entity.pdbx_description
1 polymer ?
#
loop_
_entity_poly.entity_id
_entity_poly.type
_entity_poly.pdbx_seq_one_letter_code
_entity_poly.pdbx_strand_id
1 'polypeptide(L)'
;LEAFKIEHLNKSYADKVIFDNLALSISNQERIGLVGINGTGKSSLLKVIAGLDEDFTANVTHPKQYKIRYAAQKEELDLDATVYDVVYQAETEALQTIRRYEEAVATYNETMTEAALEDMMRAQAQMDDQAVWDYSAEIKTILSKLGIQDTSQKVRALSGGQQKRVVLARTLIEKPDLLLLDEPTNHLDFESIQWLIQFVKTYPKTVMFVTHDRHFLNEVATRIVELKQGQLRSYPGNYEDYIAIRSEREEIEQKQHAKQRALYKQELEWMRAGVKARTTKQQARKDRFQDLEHQVKSHQTQDKGELNLAYSRLGKQVFELEDIHKSIGEKVLFSAFSTIVQKGMQIGIVGPNGAGKTTLLNILAGLDEDYTGILKVGQTVKIAYFKQTDERLNRDIRVIDFLREESELARQKDGTVVSVTQLLEQFLFPSATHGKKVFKLSGGEQKRLYLLKLLVHQPNVLILDEPTNDLDTETLTILEDYIQTFGGTVITVSHDRYFLNKVVDRYWYIHDGQIEIILGDFDDYMGYKGQLEKLNQSSKAEAKKPQTVKKKSRSLSYKEKREYEMLLQRIDETESRLTEIEQEMIEASADYATIKQLNDEKESLETQYETDITRWSELEEIIEQ
;
A
#
# COMPACT_ATOMS: atom_id res chain seq x y z
N LEU A 1 15.02 5.95 27.58
CA LEU A 1 16.29 6.68 27.33
C LEU A 1 16.32 7.03 25.85
N GLU A 2 16.63 8.31 25.53
CA GLU A 2 16.81 8.76 24.15
C GLU A 2 18.05 8.07 23.55
N ALA A 3 17.86 7.40 22.40
CA ALA A 3 18.92 6.67 21.71
C ALA A 3 19.62 7.51 20.64
N PHE A 4 18.88 8.47 20.05
CA PHE A 4 19.37 9.35 19.00
C PHE A 4 18.70 10.72 19.12
N LYS A 5 19.47 11.80 19.01
CA LYS A 5 18.98 13.17 19.14
C LYS A 5 19.64 14.08 18.11
N ILE A 6 18.83 14.89 17.44
CA ILE A 6 19.26 15.99 16.60
C ILE A 6 18.64 17.28 17.15
N GLU A 7 19.46 18.34 17.30
CA GLU A 7 19.04 19.66 17.71
C GLU A 7 19.59 20.71 16.74
N HIS A 8 18.81 21.77 16.55
CA HIS A 8 19.16 22.91 15.71
C HIS A 8 19.52 22.53 14.26
N LEU A 9 18.80 21.56 13.68
CA LEU A 9 19.03 21.17 12.30
C LEU A 9 18.54 22.26 11.35
N ASN A 10 19.49 22.81 10.57
CA ASN A 10 19.22 23.75 9.49
C ASN A 10 19.78 23.20 8.18
N LYS A 11 18.99 23.24 7.14
CA LYS A 11 19.37 22.82 5.79
C LYS A 11 18.62 23.60 4.73
N SER A 12 19.34 23.99 3.67
CA SER A 12 18.75 24.63 2.49
C SER A 12 19.31 24.00 1.21
N TYR A 13 18.50 23.95 0.17
CA TYR A 13 18.93 23.63 -1.20
C TYR A 13 18.74 24.88 -2.06
N ALA A 14 19.85 25.45 -2.53
CA ALA A 14 19.86 26.75 -3.21
C ALA A 14 19.06 27.80 -2.40
N ASP A 15 17.99 28.34 -2.96
CA ASP A 15 17.17 29.38 -2.32
C ASP A 15 16.03 28.82 -1.44
N LYS A 16 15.88 27.49 -1.36
CA LYS A 16 14.77 26.85 -0.61
C LYS A 16 15.27 26.34 0.74
N VAL A 17 14.78 26.94 1.84
CA VAL A 17 14.96 26.40 3.19
C VAL A 17 14.14 25.11 3.31
N ILE A 18 14.80 24.02 3.68
CA ILE A 18 14.18 22.70 3.89
C ILE A 18 13.92 22.47 5.38
N PHE A 19 14.92 22.76 6.23
CA PHE A 19 14.80 22.67 7.68
C PHE A 19 15.23 23.98 8.31
N ASP A 20 14.47 24.44 9.29
CA ASP A 20 14.72 25.66 10.04
C ASP A 20 14.64 25.36 11.54
N ASN A 21 15.80 25.26 12.17
CA ASN A 21 15.96 24.99 13.61
C ASN A 21 15.17 23.73 14.07
N LEU A 22 15.21 22.68 13.27
CA LEU A 22 14.46 21.45 13.54
C LEU A 22 15.12 20.65 14.65
N ALA A 23 14.31 20.07 15.55
CA ALA A 23 14.76 19.17 16.60
C ALA A 23 13.97 17.84 16.55
N LEU A 24 14.69 16.73 16.74
CA LEU A 24 14.12 15.38 16.78
C LEU A 24 14.83 14.55 17.83
N SER A 25 14.06 13.91 18.72
CA SER A 25 14.56 12.87 19.62
C SER A 25 13.89 11.53 19.29
N ILE A 26 14.68 10.48 19.32
CA ILE A 26 14.27 9.12 19.02
C ILE A 26 14.60 8.24 20.23
N SER A 27 13.61 7.54 20.77
CA SER A 27 13.78 6.62 21.90
C SER A 27 14.06 5.20 21.42
N ASN A 28 14.57 4.36 22.33
CA ASN A 28 14.78 2.96 22.02
C ASN A 28 13.45 2.24 21.74
N GLN A 29 13.45 1.33 20.77
CA GLN A 29 12.31 0.49 20.41
C GLN A 29 11.07 1.25 19.92
N GLU A 30 11.20 2.51 19.54
CA GLU A 30 10.12 3.26 18.89
C GLU A 30 9.90 2.81 17.44
N ARG A 31 8.66 2.94 16.98
CA ARG A 31 8.24 2.81 15.58
C ARG A 31 7.73 4.18 15.12
N ILE A 32 8.57 4.92 14.42
CA ILE A 32 8.27 6.30 14.05
C ILE A 32 7.87 6.36 12.58
N GLY A 33 6.61 6.73 12.33
CA GLY A 33 6.14 7.07 10.99
C GLY A 33 6.41 8.55 10.68
N LEU A 34 7.22 8.85 9.66
CA LEU A 34 7.45 10.22 9.18
C LEU A 34 6.52 10.52 8.02
N VAL A 35 5.61 11.48 8.22
CA VAL A 35 4.60 11.88 7.23
C VAL A 35 4.79 13.33 6.80
N GLY A 36 4.22 13.71 5.66
CA GLY A 36 4.24 15.07 5.13
C GLY A 36 4.10 15.07 3.60
N ILE A 37 3.77 16.22 3.04
CA ILE A 37 3.59 16.42 1.59
C ILE A 37 4.89 16.07 0.84
N ASN A 38 4.77 15.62 -0.41
CA ASN A 38 5.93 15.37 -1.24
C ASN A 38 6.75 16.66 -1.46
N GLY A 39 8.09 16.54 -1.44
CA GLY A 39 9.01 17.67 -1.56
C GLY A 39 9.23 18.50 -0.29
N THR A 40 8.73 18.06 0.89
CA THR A 40 9.00 18.73 2.19
C THR A 40 10.36 18.39 2.79
N GLY A 41 11.06 17.35 2.29
CA GLY A 41 12.38 16.96 2.79
C GLY A 41 12.41 15.69 3.63
N LYS A 42 11.38 14.83 3.60
CA LYS A 42 11.32 13.56 4.36
C LYS A 42 12.57 12.69 4.12
N SER A 43 12.85 12.37 2.86
CA SER A 43 14.05 11.58 2.49
C SER A 43 15.35 12.30 2.80
N SER A 44 15.37 13.65 2.74
CA SER A 44 16.55 14.44 3.14
C SER A 44 16.81 14.32 4.65
N LEU A 45 15.74 14.29 5.47
CA LEU A 45 15.88 14.07 6.90
C LEU A 45 16.44 12.67 7.20
N LEU A 46 15.92 11.63 6.51
CA LEU A 46 16.46 10.27 6.68
C LEU A 46 17.94 10.18 6.26
N LYS A 47 18.35 10.86 5.17
CA LYS A 47 19.75 10.91 4.74
C LYS A 47 20.66 11.61 5.73
N VAL A 48 20.19 12.71 6.35
CA VAL A 48 20.92 13.41 7.43
C VAL A 48 21.09 12.49 8.64
N ILE A 49 20.03 11.80 9.07
CA ILE A 49 20.09 10.83 10.18
C ILE A 49 21.04 9.67 9.85
N ALA A 50 21.03 9.19 8.60
CA ALA A 50 21.91 8.12 8.13
C ALA A 50 23.39 8.54 7.97
N GLY A 51 23.70 9.85 8.07
CA GLY A 51 25.04 10.37 7.81
C GLY A 51 25.46 10.33 6.34
N LEU A 52 24.49 10.25 5.40
CA LEU A 52 24.72 10.22 3.95
C LEU A 52 24.68 11.62 3.32
N ASP A 53 24.26 12.61 4.06
CA ASP A 53 24.17 14.00 3.65
C ASP A 53 24.86 14.84 4.73
N GLU A 54 25.93 15.52 4.37
CA GLU A 54 26.79 16.29 5.28
C GLU A 54 26.56 17.81 5.15
N ASP A 55 25.76 18.24 4.16
CA ASP A 55 25.48 19.66 3.92
C ASP A 55 24.34 20.16 4.82
N PHE A 56 24.61 20.24 6.12
CA PHE A 56 23.69 20.76 7.13
C PHE A 56 24.44 21.28 8.35
N THR A 57 23.74 22.04 9.21
CA THR A 57 24.22 22.40 10.56
C THR A 57 23.27 21.82 11.59
N ALA A 58 23.81 21.05 12.54
CA ALA A 58 23.04 20.45 13.63
C ALA A 58 23.95 19.95 14.75
N ASN A 59 23.39 19.75 15.94
CA ASN A 59 24.01 18.98 17.01
C ASN A 59 23.40 17.57 16.99
N VAL A 60 24.21 16.57 16.61
CA VAL A 60 23.78 15.17 16.58
C VAL A 60 24.41 14.41 17.73
N THR A 61 23.61 13.71 18.51
CA THR A 61 24.04 12.92 19.65
C THR A 61 23.48 11.51 19.59
N HIS A 62 24.35 10.50 19.61
CA HIS A 62 24.01 9.08 19.71
C HIS A 62 25.14 8.28 20.37
N PRO A 63 24.92 7.03 20.82
CA PRO A 63 25.97 6.16 21.38
C PRO A 63 27.08 5.89 20.36
N LYS A 64 28.34 5.72 20.82
CA LYS A 64 29.54 5.57 19.94
C LYS A 64 29.48 4.38 18.98
N GLN A 65 28.74 3.31 19.30
CA GLN A 65 28.63 2.09 18.46
C GLN A 65 27.23 1.93 17.86
N TYR A 66 26.47 3.02 17.75
CA TYR A 66 25.11 3.01 17.26
C TYR A 66 25.08 2.82 15.75
N LYS A 67 24.62 1.63 15.31
CA LYS A 67 24.56 1.28 13.89
C LYS A 67 23.26 1.81 13.28
N ILE A 68 23.37 2.66 12.26
CA ILE A 68 22.26 3.18 11.48
C ILE A 68 22.33 2.58 10.08
N ARG A 69 21.21 2.12 9.52
CA ARG A 69 21.11 1.69 8.13
C ARG A 69 19.88 2.30 7.47
N TYR A 70 20.04 2.65 6.24
CA TYR A 70 19.03 3.33 5.44
C TYR A 70 18.73 2.56 4.16
N ALA A 71 17.48 2.08 4.03
CA ALA A 71 16.97 1.57 2.78
C ALA A 71 16.42 2.73 1.95
N ALA A 72 17.20 3.17 0.98
CA ALA A 72 16.85 4.31 0.14
C ALA A 72 15.81 3.96 -0.91
N GLN A 73 15.00 4.95 -1.30
CA GLN A 73 14.06 4.80 -2.41
C GLN A 73 14.77 4.49 -3.76
N LYS A 74 15.98 5.04 -3.95
CA LYS A 74 16.88 4.73 -5.08
C LYS A 74 18.30 4.61 -4.52
N GLU A 75 18.91 3.49 -4.77
CA GLU A 75 20.31 3.23 -4.43
C GLU A 75 21.02 2.72 -5.68
N GLU A 76 22.23 3.19 -5.92
CA GLU A 76 23.08 2.70 -7.00
C GLU A 76 23.74 1.39 -6.56
N LEU A 77 23.29 0.30 -7.13
CA LEU A 77 23.87 -1.03 -6.94
C LEU A 77 24.89 -1.30 -8.03
N ASP A 78 25.91 -2.10 -7.71
CA ASP A 78 26.80 -2.64 -8.72
C ASP A 78 26.02 -3.57 -9.64
N LEU A 79 25.86 -3.17 -10.90
CA LEU A 79 25.08 -3.90 -11.90
C LEU A 79 25.71 -5.25 -12.28
N ASP A 80 27.01 -5.43 -12.08
CA ASP A 80 27.73 -6.65 -12.38
C ASP A 80 27.76 -7.65 -11.21
N ALA A 81 27.49 -7.20 -9.99
CA ALA A 81 27.35 -8.04 -8.81
C ALA A 81 26.12 -8.96 -8.92
N THR A 82 26.18 -10.10 -8.24
CA THR A 82 25.00 -10.96 -8.06
C THR A 82 24.14 -10.46 -6.90
N VAL A 83 22.87 -10.86 -6.87
CA VAL A 83 21.98 -10.59 -5.72
C VAL A 83 22.60 -11.14 -4.44
N TYR A 84 23.24 -12.31 -4.52
CA TYR A 84 23.96 -12.93 -3.41
C TYR A 84 25.04 -11.99 -2.87
N ASP A 85 25.91 -11.45 -3.73
CA ASP A 85 26.98 -10.53 -3.32
C ASP A 85 26.44 -9.29 -2.61
N VAL A 86 25.36 -8.70 -3.14
CA VAL A 86 24.73 -7.51 -2.54
C VAL A 86 24.15 -7.80 -1.17
N VAL A 87 23.46 -8.94 -1.01
CA VAL A 87 22.80 -9.32 0.26
C VAL A 87 23.81 -9.68 1.35
N TYR A 88 24.87 -10.37 0.99
CA TYR A 88 25.90 -10.83 1.93
C TYR A 88 27.13 -9.89 2.01
N GLN A 89 27.04 -8.69 1.46
CA GLN A 89 28.11 -7.68 1.48
C GLN A 89 28.43 -7.13 2.89
N ALA A 90 27.54 -7.31 3.87
CA ALA A 90 27.71 -6.75 5.20
C ALA A 90 28.91 -7.35 5.97
N GLU A 91 29.66 -6.48 6.65
CA GLU A 91 30.91 -6.79 7.35
C GLU A 91 30.73 -7.44 8.72
N THR A 92 29.59 -8.02 9.03
CA THR A 92 29.41 -8.72 10.31
C THR A 92 30.01 -10.12 10.24
N GLU A 93 30.74 -10.52 11.31
CA GLU A 93 31.39 -11.82 11.41
C GLU A 93 30.41 -12.98 11.14
N ALA A 94 29.20 -12.89 11.67
CA ALA A 94 28.13 -13.87 11.45
C ALA A 94 27.77 -14.00 9.95
N LEU A 95 27.61 -12.90 9.21
CA LEU A 95 27.30 -12.93 7.78
C LEU A 95 28.46 -13.47 6.94
N GLN A 96 29.71 -13.16 7.32
CA GLN A 96 30.89 -13.73 6.65
C GLN A 96 30.95 -15.24 6.84
N THR A 97 30.62 -15.74 8.03
CA THR A 97 30.57 -17.18 8.31
C THR A 97 29.48 -17.88 7.51
N ILE A 98 28.28 -17.30 7.46
CA ILE A 98 27.17 -17.82 6.66
C ILE A 98 27.55 -17.82 5.17
N ARG A 99 28.10 -16.72 4.66
CA ARG A 99 28.54 -16.59 3.28
C ARG A 99 29.55 -17.67 2.92
N ARG A 100 30.57 -17.87 3.76
CA ARG A 100 31.58 -18.90 3.55
C ARG A 100 30.99 -20.32 3.49
N TYR A 101 30.02 -20.60 4.37
CA TYR A 101 29.32 -21.89 4.36
C TYR A 101 28.54 -22.10 3.06
N GLU A 102 27.71 -21.10 2.63
CA GLU A 102 26.93 -21.21 1.40
C GLU A 102 27.83 -21.34 0.15
N GLU A 103 28.98 -20.64 0.08
CA GLU A 103 29.96 -20.76 -0.99
C GLU A 103 30.62 -22.16 -1.00
N ALA A 104 30.94 -22.70 0.17
CA ALA A 104 31.52 -24.04 0.29
C ALA A 104 30.51 -25.13 -0.12
N VAL A 105 29.21 -24.97 0.25
CA VAL A 105 28.13 -25.87 -0.18
C VAL A 105 27.93 -25.80 -1.68
N ALA A 106 27.95 -24.62 -2.30
CA ALA A 106 27.83 -24.46 -3.74
C ALA A 106 28.99 -25.13 -4.48
N THR A 107 30.21 -24.89 -4.02
CA THR A 107 31.44 -25.52 -4.60
C THR A 107 31.38 -27.04 -4.48
N TYR A 108 30.95 -27.59 -3.36
CA TYR A 108 30.80 -29.03 -3.20
C TYR A 108 29.77 -29.62 -4.15
N ASN A 109 28.61 -28.95 -4.30
CA ASN A 109 27.55 -29.41 -5.21
C ASN A 109 28.00 -29.39 -6.69
N GLU A 110 28.86 -28.45 -7.08
CA GLU A 110 29.38 -28.38 -8.44
C GLU A 110 30.50 -29.38 -8.71
N THR A 111 31.41 -29.56 -7.77
CA THR A 111 32.65 -30.32 -7.99
C THR A 111 32.62 -31.73 -7.44
N MET A 112 31.86 -31.99 -6.38
CA MET A 112 31.77 -33.26 -5.64
C MET A 112 33.12 -33.84 -5.25
N THR A 113 34.14 -32.99 -4.99
CA THR A 113 35.51 -33.41 -4.64
C THR A 113 35.65 -33.57 -3.11
N GLU A 114 36.59 -34.43 -2.69
CA GLU A 114 36.89 -34.65 -1.27
C GLU A 114 37.41 -33.38 -0.58
N ALA A 115 38.23 -32.58 -1.29
CA ALA A 115 38.70 -31.29 -0.79
C ALA A 115 37.54 -30.27 -0.56
N ALA A 116 36.56 -30.22 -1.47
CA ALA A 116 35.36 -29.36 -1.30
C ALA A 116 34.48 -29.85 -0.15
N LEU A 117 34.39 -31.16 0.08
CA LEU A 117 33.68 -31.74 1.24
C LEU A 117 34.33 -31.33 2.56
N GLU A 118 35.68 -31.42 2.65
CA GLU A 118 36.41 -30.99 3.83
C GLU A 118 36.25 -29.49 4.12
N ASP A 119 36.23 -28.65 3.07
CA ASP A 119 36.01 -27.20 3.24
C ASP A 119 34.60 -26.90 3.71
N MET A 120 33.60 -27.59 3.15
CA MET A 120 32.20 -27.50 3.59
C MET A 120 32.04 -27.91 5.07
N MET A 121 32.68 -29.03 5.49
CA MET A 121 32.65 -29.49 6.88
C MET A 121 33.31 -28.47 7.84
N ARG A 122 34.43 -27.84 7.42
CA ARG A 122 35.07 -26.78 8.21
C ARG A 122 34.20 -25.54 8.34
N ALA A 123 33.57 -25.12 7.24
CA ALA A 123 32.64 -24.01 7.27
C ALA A 123 31.38 -24.31 8.14
N GLN A 124 30.89 -25.56 8.07
CA GLN A 124 29.79 -26.03 8.94
C GLN A 124 30.17 -25.97 10.41
N ALA A 125 31.36 -26.43 10.77
CA ALA A 125 31.82 -26.36 12.17
C ALA A 125 31.92 -24.91 12.67
N GLN A 126 32.26 -23.95 11.81
CA GLN A 126 32.24 -22.51 12.17
C GLN A 126 30.81 -21.99 12.36
N MET A 127 29.84 -22.47 11.56
CA MET A 127 28.41 -22.15 11.74
C MET A 127 27.89 -22.66 13.08
N ASP A 128 28.30 -23.89 13.49
CA ASP A 128 27.93 -24.50 14.77
C ASP A 128 28.55 -23.74 15.95
N ASP A 129 29.84 -23.39 15.86
CA ASP A 129 30.57 -22.67 16.92
C ASP A 129 30.01 -21.29 17.19
N GLN A 130 29.60 -20.58 16.13
CA GLN A 130 28.99 -19.25 16.23
C GLN A 130 27.46 -19.29 16.44
N ALA A 131 26.83 -20.47 16.41
CA ALA A 131 25.39 -20.67 16.55
C ALA A 131 24.55 -19.78 15.59
N VAL A 132 24.98 -19.67 14.31
CA VAL A 132 24.35 -18.75 13.32
C VAL A 132 23.35 -19.41 12.37
N TRP A 133 22.94 -20.66 12.62
CA TRP A 133 21.96 -21.37 11.80
C TRP A 133 20.60 -20.68 11.73
N ASP A 134 20.10 -20.23 12.87
CA ASP A 134 18.82 -19.53 12.95
C ASP A 134 18.87 -18.24 12.13
N TYR A 135 20.02 -17.56 12.12
CA TYR A 135 20.22 -16.34 11.35
C TYR A 135 20.25 -16.64 9.84
N SER A 136 20.90 -17.73 9.43
CA SER A 136 20.87 -18.18 8.01
C SER A 136 19.43 -18.51 7.57
N ALA A 137 18.66 -19.20 8.40
CA ALA A 137 17.26 -19.50 8.12
C ALA A 137 16.40 -18.23 8.01
N GLU A 138 16.64 -17.25 8.88
CA GLU A 138 15.97 -15.95 8.84
C GLU A 138 16.29 -15.19 7.54
N ILE A 139 17.56 -15.17 7.10
CA ILE A 139 17.97 -14.57 5.81
C ILE A 139 17.18 -15.18 4.65
N LYS A 140 17.12 -16.51 4.57
CA LYS A 140 16.36 -17.22 3.53
C LYS A 140 14.86 -16.88 3.59
N THR A 141 14.33 -16.73 4.79
CA THR A 141 12.93 -16.29 5.00
C THR A 141 12.71 -14.88 4.49
N ILE A 142 13.58 -13.93 4.84
CA ILE A 142 13.49 -12.53 4.37
C ILE A 142 13.52 -12.48 2.83
N LEU A 143 14.47 -13.18 2.20
CA LEU A 143 14.59 -13.24 0.74
C LEU A 143 13.34 -13.81 0.08
N SER A 144 12.86 -14.96 0.59
CA SER A 144 11.66 -15.62 0.08
C SER A 144 10.41 -14.73 0.20
N LYS A 145 10.20 -14.09 1.36
CA LYS A 145 9.05 -13.21 1.63
C LYS A 145 9.07 -11.93 0.81
N LEU A 146 10.25 -11.45 0.41
CA LEU A 146 10.41 -10.33 -0.52
C LEU A 146 10.39 -10.79 -2.00
N GLY A 147 10.10 -12.07 -2.26
CA GLY A 147 10.01 -12.63 -3.62
C GLY A 147 11.34 -12.71 -4.36
N ILE A 148 12.46 -12.81 -3.62
CA ILE A 148 13.80 -13.02 -4.17
C ILE A 148 14.09 -14.52 -4.11
N GLN A 149 13.86 -15.22 -5.24
CA GLN A 149 14.03 -16.68 -5.31
C GLN A 149 15.40 -17.11 -5.79
N ASP A 150 15.96 -16.38 -6.76
CA ASP A 150 17.25 -16.69 -7.35
C ASP A 150 18.27 -15.60 -7.01
N THR A 151 19.18 -15.94 -6.11
CA THR A 151 20.26 -15.05 -5.67
C THR A 151 21.48 -15.07 -6.60
N SER A 152 21.55 -15.99 -7.56
CA SER A 152 22.65 -16.07 -8.53
C SER A 152 22.53 -15.06 -9.68
N GLN A 153 21.34 -14.46 -9.86
CA GLN A 153 21.10 -13.47 -10.92
C GLN A 153 21.92 -12.20 -10.69
N LYS A 154 22.42 -11.64 -11.80
CA LYS A 154 23.09 -10.33 -11.77
C LYS A 154 22.08 -9.20 -11.57
N VAL A 155 22.47 -8.18 -10.83
CA VAL A 155 21.62 -6.99 -10.52
C VAL A 155 21.08 -6.32 -11.79
N ARG A 156 21.87 -6.28 -12.89
CA ARG A 156 21.44 -5.73 -14.18
C ARG A 156 20.25 -6.46 -14.83
N ALA A 157 20.02 -7.73 -14.47
CA ALA A 157 18.90 -8.50 -15.00
C ALA A 157 17.59 -8.24 -14.24
N LEU A 158 17.66 -7.53 -13.10
CA LEU A 158 16.53 -7.24 -12.24
C LEU A 158 15.79 -5.99 -12.69
N SER A 159 14.46 -6.01 -12.58
CA SER A 159 13.64 -4.80 -12.69
C SER A 159 13.95 -3.82 -11.54
N GLY A 160 13.65 -2.53 -11.73
CA GLY A 160 13.84 -1.53 -10.68
C GLY A 160 13.12 -1.86 -9.36
N GLY A 161 11.95 -2.48 -9.41
CA GLY A 161 11.23 -2.97 -8.24
C GLY A 161 11.94 -4.14 -7.54
N GLN A 162 12.54 -5.05 -8.31
CA GLN A 162 13.34 -6.15 -7.76
C GLN A 162 14.61 -5.64 -7.10
N GLN A 163 15.32 -4.67 -7.72
CA GLN A 163 16.49 -4.03 -7.12
C GLN A 163 16.17 -3.40 -5.76
N LYS A 164 15.04 -2.69 -5.65
CA LYS A 164 14.59 -2.11 -4.37
C LYS A 164 14.35 -3.18 -3.31
N ARG A 165 13.75 -4.32 -3.69
CA ARG A 165 13.54 -5.44 -2.77
C ARG A 165 14.84 -6.05 -2.27
N VAL A 166 15.87 -6.09 -3.11
CA VAL A 166 17.23 -6.54 -2.73
C VAL A 166 17.87 -5.57 -1.73
N VAL A 167 17.76 -4.25 -1.95
CA VAL A 167 18.22 -3.22 -0.99
C VAL A 167 17.52 -3.35 0.35
N LEU A 168 16.19 -3.50 0.32
CA LEU A 168 15.39 -3.71 1.53
C LEU A 168 15.84 -4.97 2.27
N ALA A 169 15.97 -6.12 1.56
CA ALA A 169 16.42 -7.37 2.16
C ALA A 169 17.77 -7.21 2.86
N ARG A 170 18.77 -6.64 2.19
CA ARG A 170 20.09 -6.37 2.77
C ARG A 170 19.98 -5.54 4.06
N THR A 171 19.22 -4.46 4.02
CA THR A 171 19.06 -3.55 5.17
C THR A 171 18.39 -4.23 6.36
N LEU A 172 17.38 -5.09 6.12
CA LEU A 172 16.71 -5.86 7.17
C LEU A 172 17.62 -6.94 7.77
N ILE A 173 18.43 -7.59 6.94
CA ILE A 173 19.37 -8.62 7.35
C ILE A 173 20.45 -8.06 8.29
N GLU A 174 20.93 -6.84 8.09
CA GLU A 174 21.99 -6.25 8.91
C GLU A 174 21.60 -5.95 10.36
N LYS A 175 20.32 -5.91 10.69
CA LYS A 175 19.76 -5.67 12.04
C LYS A 175 20.36 -4.46 12.77
N PRO A 176 20.36 -3.24 12.18
CA PRO A 176 20.93 -2.04 12.79
C PRO A 176 20.19 -1.63 14.09
N ASP A 177 20.80 -0.73 14.87
CA ASP A 177 20.17 -0.16 16.07
C ASP A 177 19.06 0.85 15.72
N LEU A 178 19.24 1.58 14.59
CA LEU A 178 18.23 2.41 13.97
C LEU A 178 18.08 2.01 12.50
N LEU A 179 16.93 1.43 12.20
CA LEU A 179 16.53 1.07 10.85
C LEU A 179 15.73 2.21 10.23
N LEU A 180 16.23 2.75 9.12
CA LEU A 180 15.58 3.82 8.36
C LEU A 180 15.05 3.24 7.04
N LEU A 181 13.73 3.37 6.82
CA LEU A 181 13.05 2.84 5.64
C LEU A 181 12.38 3.99 4.86
N ASP A 182 12.72 4.16 3.59
CA ASP A 182 12.12 5.16 2.71
C ASP A 182 11.23 4.50 1.66
N GLU A 183 9.92 4.61 1.85
CA GLU A 183 8.88 3.98 1.03
C GLU A 183 9.07 2.45 0.88
N PRO A 184 9.16 1.69 2.00
CA PRO A 184 9.46 0.26 1.96
C PRO A 184 8.33 -0.59 1.38
N THR A 185 7.10 -0.09 1.36
CA THR A 185 5.91 -0.79 0.84
C THR A 185 5.79 -0.70 -0.68
N ASN A 186 6.49 0.25 -1.33
CA ASN A 186 6.42 0.44 -2.78
C ASN A 186 6.96 -0.78 -3.52
N HIS A 187 6.22 -1.23 -4.53
CA HIS A 187 6.51 -2.42 -5.36
C HIS A 187 6.46 -3.77 -4.62
N LEU A 188 5.98 -3.81 -3.38
CA LEU A 188 5.64 -5.04 -2.68
C LEU A 188 4.17 -5.39 -2.98
N ASP A 189 3.90 -6.69 -3.06
CA ASP A 189 2.52 -7.18 -3.06
C ASP A 189 1.97 -7.26 -1.63
N PHE A 190 0.69 -7.48 -1.53
CA PHE A 190 -0.02 -7.49 -0.25
C PHE A 190 0.60 -8.47 0.78
N GLU A 191 1.02 -9.65 0.34
CA GLU A 191 1.62 -10.66 1.23
C GLU A 191 2.97 -10.22 1.79
N SER A 192 3.80 -9.64 0.93
CA SER A 192 5.10 -9.07 1.34
C SER A 192 4.92 -7.89 2.28
N ILE A 193 3.90 -7.03 2.05
CA ILE A 193 3.57 -5.92 2.96
C ILE A 193 3.11 -6.46 4.32
N GLN A 194 2.20 -7.45 4.37
CA GLN A 194 1.75 -8.05 5.63
C GLN A 194 2.90 -8.68 6.41
N TRP A 195 3.79 -9.39 5.72
CA TRP A 195 4.99 -9.93 6.35
C TRP A 195 5.90 -8.81 6.88
N LEU A 196 6.12 -7.75 6.12
CA LEU A 196 6.95 -6.61 6.54
C LEU A 196 6.37 -5.90 7.77
N ILE A 197 5.04 -5.75 7.84
CA ILE A 197 4.33 -5.24 9.02
C ILE A 197 4.69 -6.07 10.26
N GLN A 198 4.56 -7.40 10.17
CA GLN A 198 4.88 -8.29 11.30
C GLN A 198 6.37 -8.24 11.65
N PHE A 199 7.26 -8.20 10.66
CA PHE A 199 8.70 -8.09 10.87
C PHE A 199 9.03 -6.79 11.63
N VAL A 200 8.51 -5.63 11.20
CA VAL A 200 8.79 -4.34 11.84
C VAL A 200 8.14 -4.25 13.23
N LYS A 201 6.95 -4.82 13.43
CA LYS A 201 6.31 -4.89 14.78
C LYS A 201 7.17 -5.65 15.78
N THR A 202 7.76 -6.76 15.35
CA THR A 202 8.58 -7.65 16.20
C THR A 202 10.06 -7.26 16.23
N TYR A 203 10.48 -6.28 15.43
CA TYR A 203 11.88 -5.84 15.37
C TYR A 203 12.35 -5.35 16.75
N PRO A 204 13.48 -5.88 17.32
CA PRO A 204 13.85 -5.63 18.71
C PRO A 204 14.40 -4.21 18.97
N LYS A 205 14.74 -3.48 17.92
CA LYS A 205 15.37 -2.17 18.00
C LYS A 205 14.46 -1.07 17.42
N THR A 206 14.99 0.10 17.15
CA THR A 206 14.22 1.27 16.70
C THR A 206 14.06 1.28 15.18
N VAL A 207 12.87 1.64 14.72
CA VAL A 207 12.56 1.80 13.29
C VAL A 207 11.96 3.18 13.05
N MET A 208 12.50 3.91 12.06
CA MET A 208 11.87 5.11 11.53
C MET A 208 11.63 4.92 10.04
N PHE A 209 10.43 5.24 9.58
CA PHE A 209 10.03 4.98 8.21
C PHE A 209 9.21 6.10 7.61
N VAL A 210 9.36 6.29 6.32
CA VAL A 210 8.52 7.13 5.47
C VAL A 210 7.67 6.21 4.62
N THR A 211 6.36 6.37 4.62
CA THR A 211 5.48 5.68 3.69
C THR A 211 4.20 6.46 3.47
N HIS A 212 3.59 6.25 2.32
CA HIS A 212 2.24 6.71 1.99
C HIS A 212 1.18 5.63 2.21
N ASP A 213 1.59 4.41 2.55
CA ASP A 213 0.72 3.31 2.92
C ASP A 213 0.13 3.53 4.32
N ARG A 214 -1.15 3.90 4.35
CA ARG A 214 -1.88 4.21 5.59
C ARG A 214 -2.07 2.99 6.46
N HIS A 215 -2.23 1.81 5.85
CA HIS A 215 -2.37 0.55 6.59
C HIS A 215 -1.06 0.22 7.31
N PHE A 216 0.07 0.34 6.62
CA PHE A 216 1.38 0.15 7.24
C PHE A 216 1.61 1.14 8.39
N LEU A 217 1.29 2.44 8.19
CA LEU A 217 1.37 3.47 9.23
C LEU A 217 0.50 3.11 10.44
N ASN A 218 -0.74 2.69 10.20
CA ASN A 218 -1.69 2.37 11.27
C ASN A 218 -1.27 1.16 12.10
N GLU A 219 -0.78 0.13 11.42
CA GLU A 219 -0.39 -1.12 12.06
C GLU A 219 0.95 -1.06 12.80
N VAL A 220 1.89 -0.24 12.31
CA VAL A 220 3.28 -0.27 12.76
C VAL A 220 3.64 0.90 13.66
N ALA A 221 3.15 2.13 13.37
CA ALA A 221 3.59 3.32 14.07
C ALA A 221 3.13 3.33 15.53
N THR A 222 4.05 3.65 16.43
CA THR A 222 3.76 3.98 17.84
C THR A 222 3.76 5.49 18.08
N ARG A 223 4.37 6.22 17.14
CA ARG A 223 4.42 7.68 17.09
C ARG A 223 4.51 8.13 15.64
N ILE A 224 3.73 9.16 15.28
CA ILE A 224 3.83 9.81 13.98
C ILE A 224 4.49 11.17 14.14
N VAL A 225 5.39 11.48 13.22
CA VAL A 225 6.08 12.76 13.13
C VAL A 225 5.73 13.38 11.78
N GLU A 226 5.07 14.53 11.81
CA GLU A 226 4.69 15.29 10.62
C GLU A 226 5.75 16.34 10.30
N LEU A 227 6.28 16.32 9.08
CA LEU A 227 7.17 17.35 8.55
C LEU A 227 6.37 18.34 7.71
N LYS A 228 6.19 19.55 8.25
CA LYS A 228 5.41 20.62 7.60
C LYS A 228 6.16 21.94 7.68
N GLN A 229 6.41 22.59 6.54
CA GLN A 229 7.07 23.89 6.45
C GLN A 229 8.42 23.98 7.20
N GLY A 230 9.25 22.93 7.10
CA GLY A 230 10.57 22.85 7.73
C GLY A 230 10.56 22.58 9.24
N GLN A 231 9.41 22.33 9.84
CA GLN A 231 9.24 22.01 11.25
C GLN A 231 8.68 20.61 11.45
N LEU A 232 9.02 19.98 12.57
CA LEU A 232 8.46 18.69 12.98
C LEU A 232 7.36 18.87 14.02
N ARG A 233 6.26 18.16 13.83
CA ARG A 233 5.20 18.01 14.83
C ARG A 233 5.05 16.53 15.19
N SER A 234 5.09 16.23 16.48
CA SER A 234 4.97 14.85 16.97
C SER A 234 3.55 14.56 17.47
N TYR A 235 3.05 13.40 17.11
CA TYR A 235 1.73 12.89 17.47
C TYR A 235 1.91 11.48 18.07
N PRO A 236 1.46 11.25 19.31
CA PRO A 236 1.49 9.92 19.90
C PRO A 236 0.43 9.03 19.25
N GLY A 237 0.72 7.74 19.15
CA GLY A 237 -0.20 6.75 18.60
C GLY A 237 0.03 6.42 17.13
N ASN A 238 -0.95 5.78 16.53
CA ASN A 238 -0.95 5.30 15.15
C ASN A 238 -1.50 6.33 14.15
N TYR A 239 -1.81 5.89 12.91
CA TYR A 239 -2.29 6.80 11.87
C TYR A 239 -3.71 7.33 12.15
N GLU A 240 -4.59 6.53 12.72
CA GLU A 240 -5.95 6.97 13.10
C GLU A 240 -5.91 8.02 14.20
N ASP A 241 -5.08 7.81 15.23
CA ASP A 241 -4.84 8.80 16.29
C ASP A 241 -4.29 10.12 15.73
N TYR A 242 -3.32 10.02 14.81
CA TYR A 242 -2.77 11.18 14.11
C TYR A 242 -3.84 12.00 13.38
N ILE A 243 -4.71 11.32 12.59
CA ILE A 243 -5.77 12.00 11.84
C ILE A 243 -6.76 12.68 12.79
N ALA A 244 -7.15 12.01 13.88
CA ALA A 244 -8.06 12.57 14.88
C ALA A 244 -7.48 13.82 15.54
N ILE A 245 -6.23 13.73 16.06
CA ILE A 245 -5.57 14.86 16.73
C ILE A 245 -5.29 16.01 15.74
N ARG A 246 -4.90 15.69 14.51
CA ARG A 246 -4.68 16.69 13.45
C ARG A 246 -5.96 17.44 13.11
N SER A 247 -7.08 16.71 12.93
CA SER A 247 -8.39 17.32 12.63
C SER A 247 -8.84 18.28 13.73
N GLU A 248 -8.73 17.88 14.98
CA GLU A 248 -9.06 18.73 16.12
C GLU A 248 -8.20 20.02 16.15
N ARG A 249 -6.89 19.87 15.93
CA ARG A 249 -5.98 21.02 15.86
C ARG A 249 -6.28 21.94 14.69
N GLU A 250 -6.52 21.40 13.50
CA GLU A 250 -6.89 22.19 12.32
C GLU A 250 -8.20 22.99 12.58
N GLU A 251 -9.17 22.39 13.27
CA GLU A 251 -10.40 23.10 13.65
C GLU A 251 -10.14 24.24 14.64
N ILE A 252 -9.29 24.01 15.65
CA ILE A 252 -8.88 25.05 16.61
C ILE A 252 -8.13 26.17 15.89
N GLU A 253 -7.16 25.84 15.04
CA GLU A 253 -6.39 26.80 14.25
C GLU A 253 -7.31 27.63 13.34
N GLN A 254 -8.27 27.00 12.65
CA GLN A 254 -9.26 27.70 11.82
C GLN A 254 -10.12 28.68 12.63
N LYS A 255 -10.61 28.29 13.81
CA LYS A 255 -11.36 29.16 14.72
C LYS A 255 -10.52 30.36 15.19
N GLN A 256 -9.23 30.14 15.50
CA GLN A 256 -8.30 31.20 15.88
C GLN A 256 -8.05 32.17 14.72
N HIS A 257 -7.81 31.64 13.51
CA HIS A 257 -7.61 32.46 12.31
C HIS A 257 -8.85 33.26 11.94
N ALA A 258 -10.05 32.68 12.07
CA ALA A 258 -11.29 33.41 11.84
C ALA A 258 -11.42 34.62 12.80
N LYS A 259 -11.06 34.42 14.09
CA LYS A 259 -11.04 35.51 15.08
C LYS A 259 -9.98 36.58 14.73
N GLN A 260 -8.77 36.15 14.32
CA GLN A 260 -7.71 37.08 13.91
C GLN A 260 -8.09 37.88 12.65
N ARG A 261 -8.72 37.24 11.65
CA ARG A 261 -9.24 37.90 10.44
C ARG A 261 -10.36 38.92 10.79
N ALA A 262 -11.26 38.56 11.70
CA ALA A 262 -12.31 39.49 12.17
C ALA A 262 -11.69 40.69 12.87
N LEU A 263 -10.72 40.48 13.76
CA LEU A 263 -10.01 41.53 14.44
C LEU A 263 -9.23 42.42 13.44
N TYR A 264 -8.55 41.81 12.45
CA TYR A 264 -7.83 42.55 11.41
C TYR A 264 -8.78 43.44 10.60
N LYS A 265 -9.97 42.95 10.23
CA LYS A 265 -10.98 43.76 9.52
C LYS A 265 -11.42 44.97 10.37
N GLN A 266 -11.68 44.75 11.64
CA GLN A 266 -12.07 45.82 12.56
C GLN A 266 -10.92 46.87 12.75
N GLU A 267 -9.70 46.42 12.92
CA GLU A 267 -8.54 47.31 13.04
C GLU A 267 -8.20 48.05 11.73
N LEU A 268 -8.44 47.40 10.58
CA LEU A 268 -8.27 48.00 9.25
C LEU A 268 -9.29 49.12 8.99
N GLU A 269 -10.56 48.93 9.41
CA GLU A 269 -11.59 49.98 9.35
C GLU A 269 -11.22 51.17 10.24
N TRP A 270 -10.72 50.88 11.44
CA TRP A 270 -10.23 51.94 12.35
C TRP A 270 -9.04 52.71 11.74
N MET A 271 -8.08 52.02 11.12
CA MET A 271 -6.93 52.64 10.41
C MET A 271 -7.41 53.53 9.24
N ARG A 272 -8.41 53.06 8.45
CA ARG A 272 -8.98 53.79 7.28
C ARG A 272 -9.76 55.04 7.72
N ALA A 273 -10.36 55.02 8.91
CA ALA A 273 -11.07 56.18 9.46
C ALA A 273 -10.18 57.40 9.80
N GLY A 274 -8.89 57.33 9.47
CA GLY A 274 -8.01 58.53 9.47
C GLY A 274 -7.66 59.09 10.83
N VAL A 275 -7.56 58.25 11.89
CA VAL A 275 -7.25 58.68 13.25
C VAL A 275 -5.87 59.30 13.32
N LYS A 276 -5.76 60.59 13.64
CA LYS A 276 -4.50 61.33 13.80
C LYS A 276 -3.75 60.82 15.05
N ALA A 277 -2.66 60.08 14.78
CA ALA A 277 -1.79 59.51 15.84
C ALA A 277 -0.99 60.62 16.55
N ARG A 278 -1.47 61.09 17.69
CA ARG A 278 -0.75 62.07 18.52
C ARG A 278 -0.40 61.56 19.93
N THR A 279 -0.72 60.31 20.27
CA THR A 279 -0.45 59.75 21.59
C THR A 279 0.26 58.41 21.51
N THR A 280 1.08 58.07 22.51
CA THR A 280 1.86 56.82 22.64
C THR A 280 0.94 55.56 22.56
N LYS A 281 -0.29 55.63 23.07
CA LYS A 281 -1.28 54.54 22.98
C LYS A 281 -1.72 54.26 21.53
N GLN A 282 -1.77 55.27 20.68
CA GLN A 282 -2.13 55.10 19.26
C GLN A 282 -0.96 54.53 18.44
N GLN A 283 0.27 54.83 18.79
CA GLN A 283 1.43 54.23 18.15
C GLN A 283 1.50 52.73 18.46
N ALA A 284 1.38 52.33 19.72
CA ALA A 284 1.37 50.92 20.13
C ALA A 284 0.18 50.11 19.51
N ARG A 285 -0.92 50.77 19.10
CA ARG A 285 -2.00 50.14 18.37
C ARG A 285 -1.68 49.94 16.88
N LYS A 286 -0.94 50.89 16.28
CA LYS A 286 -0.42 50.75 14.90
C LYS A 286 0.61 49.64 14.81
N ASP A 287 1.52 49.54 15.76
CA ASP A 287 2.53 48.49 15.81
C ASP A 287 1.83 47.11 15.92
N ARG A 288 0.86 46.95 16.81
CA ARG A 288 0.03 45.73 16.90
C ARG A 288 -0.77 45.42 15.64
N PHE A 289 -1.25 46.43 14.91
CA PHE A 289 -1.91 46.25 13.64
C PHE A 289 -0.95 45.70 12.57
N GLN A 290 0.30 46.21 12.52
CA GLN A 290 1.33 45.68 11.60
C GLN A 290 1.67 44.22 11.90
N ASP A 291 1.81 43.87 13.18
CA ASP A 291 2.04 42.49 13.61
C ASP A 291 0.86 41.59 13.21
N LEU A 292 -0.38 42.07 13.43
CA LEU A 292 -1.60 41.33 13.04
C LEU A 292 -1.73 41.21 11.51
N GLU A 293 -1.40 42.25 10.77
CA GLU A 293 -1.37 42.23 9.30
C GLU A 293 -0.35 41.23 8.78
N HIS A 294 0.85 41.19 9.36
CA HIS A 294 1.88 40.20 9.06
C HIS A 294 1.37 38.77 9.35
N GLN A 295 0.77 38.53 10.51
CA GLN A 295 0.19 37.24 10.87
C GLN A 295 -0.93 36.81 9.93
N VAL A 296 -1.86 37.68 9.58
CA VAL A 296 -2.98 37.35 8.67
C VAL A 296 -2.51 37.13 7.23
N LYS A 297 -1.50 37.88 6.76
CA LYS A 297 -0.94 37.73 5.42
C LYS A 297 -0.03 36.52 5.28
N SER A 298 0.73 36.15 6.32
CA SER A 298 1.58 34.95 6.32
C SER A 298 0.78 33.64 6.34
N HIS A 299 -0.46 33.68 6.85
CA HIS A 299 -1.36 32.54 6.93
C HIS A 299 -2.45 32.62 5.85
N GLN A 300 -2.06 32.62 4.56
CA GLN A 300 -3.01 32.29 3.51
C GLN A 300 -3.36 30.81 3.66
N THR A 301 -4.49 30.53 4.33
CA THR A 301 -5.13 29.22 4.32
C THR A 301 -5.41 28.87 2.87
N GLN A 302 -4.78 27.82 2.36
CA GLN A 302 -5.28 27.13 1.19
C GLN A 302 -6.65 26.57 1.58
N ASP A 303 -7.72 27.20 1.09
CA ASP A 303 -9.03 26.57 1.12
C ASP A 303 -8.89 25.26 0.33
N LYS A 304 -9.00 24.14 1.03
CA LYS A 304 -9.13 22.81 0.40
C LYS A 304 -10.48 22.79 -0.30
N GLY A 305 -10.53 23.33 -1.52
CA GLY A 305 -11.74 23.27 -2.35
C GLY A 305 -11.96 21.83 -2.77
N GLU A 306 -13.18 21.33 -2.62
CA GLU A 306 -13.58 20.05 -3.18
C GLU A 306 -13.39 20.08 -4.70
N LEU A 307 -12.76 19.02 -5.24
CA LEU A 307 -12.57 18.89 -6.68
C LEU A 307 -13.86 18.37 -7.33
N ASN A 308 -14.68 19.28 -7.85
CA ASN A 308 -15.97 18.95 -8.45
C ASN A 308 -15.94 19.04 -10.00
N LEU A 309 -14.95 18.42 -10.66
CA LEU A 309 -14.85 18.44 -12.12
C LEU A 309 -16.02 17.68 -12.77
N ALA A 310 -16.54 18.22 -13.87
CA ALA A 310 -17.52 17.54 -14.71
C ALA A 310 -16.89 16.33 -15.42
N TYR A 311 -17.70 15.35 -15.76
CA TYR A 311 -17.33 14.20 -16.57
C TYR A 311 -18.26 14.10 -17.80
N SER A 312 -17.77 13.49 -18.87
CA SER A 312 -18.55 13.30 -20.10
C SER A 312 -19.65 12.27 -19.92
N ARG A 313 -20.74 12.38 -20.70
CA ARG A 313 -21.83 11.39 -20.67
C ARG A 313 -21.30 10.00 -21.06
N LEU A 314 -21.62 8.98 -20.26
CA LEU A 314 -21.26 7.58 -20.47
C LEU A 314 -22.50 6.74 -20.80
N GLY A 315 -22.43 5.88 -21.80
CA GLY A 315 -23.44 4.87 -22.11
C GLY A 315 -23.52 3.80 -21.01
N LYS A 316 -24.54 2.92 -21.06
CA LYS A 316 -24.71 1.86 -20.06
C LYS A 316 -23.57 0.83 -20.10
N GLN A 317 -23.13 0.42 -21.30
CA GLN A 317 -22.04 -0.53 -21.51
C GLN A 317 -20.74 0.20 -21.79
N VAL A 318 -19.71 -0.14 -21.04
CA VAL A 318 -18.38 0.47 -21.11
C VAL A 318 -17.41 -0.43 -21.83
N PHE A 319 -17.22 -1.65 -21.32
CA PHE A 319 -16.44 -2.70 -21.97
C PHE A 319 -17.23 -4.01 -21.99
N GLU A 320 -17.07 -4.79 -23.06
CA GLU A 320 -17.50 -6.17 -23.14
C GLU A 320 -16.29 -7.02 -23.53
N LEU A 321 -15.91 -7.93 -22.67
CA LEU A 321 -14.79 -8.85 -22.84
C LEU A 321 -15.37 -10.23 -23.11
N GLU A 322 -14.96 -10.88 -24.20
CA GLU A 322 -15.35 -12.23 -24.57
C GLU A 322 -14.09 -13.08 -24.79
N ASP A 323 -13.88 -14.07 -23.94
CA ASP A 323 -12.80 -15.06 -24.00
C ASP A 323 -11.39 -14.43 -24.14
N ILE A 324 -11.13 -13.39 -23.38
CA ILE A 324 -9.83 -12.73 -23.41
C ILE A 324 -8.76 -13.68 -22.84
N HIS A 325 -7.72 -13.89 -23.65
CA HIS A 325 -6.55 -14.69 -23.27
C HIS A 325 -5.27 -13.91 -23.55
N LYS A 326 -4.32 -13.94 -22.62
CA LYS A 326 -3.01 -13.31 -22.76
C LYS A 326 -1.90 -14.17 -22.18
N SER A 327 -0.81 -14.31 -22.95
CA SER A 327 0.43 -14.94 -22.51
C SER A 327 1.64 -14.05 -22.85
N ILE A 328 2.72 -14.19 -22.11
CA ILE A 328 4.01 -13.57 -22.40
C ILE A 328 5.05 -14.70 -22.42
N GLY A 329 5.59 -14.98 -23.61
CA GLY A 329 6.40 -16.17 -23.83
C GLY A 329 5.63 -17.44 -23.52
N GLU A 330 6.17 -18.30 -22.66
CA GLU A 330 5.51 -19.55 -22.23
C GLU A 330 4.54 -19.34 -21.04
N LYS A 331 4.56 -18.16 -20.39
CA LYS A 331 3.75 -17.89 -19.21
C LYS A 331 2.35 -17.39 -19.62
N VAL A 332 1.32 -18.15 -19.29
CA VAL A 332 -0.07 -17.70 -19.37
C VAL A 332 -0.32 -16.73 -18.21
N LEU A 333 -0.78 -15.52 -18.52
CA LEU A 333 -1.16 -14.51 -17.53
C LEU A 333 -2.61 -14.70 -17.10
N PHE A 334 -3.51 -14.84 -18.08
CA PHE A 334 -4.92 -15.17 -17.86
C PHE A 334 -5.56 -15.76 -19.13
N SER A 335 -6.58 -16.55 -18.94
CA SER A 335 -7.28 -17.24 -20.02
C SER A 335 -8.80 -17.23 -19.82
N ALA A 336 -9.54 -17.23 -20.94
CA ALA A 336 -11.00 -17.35 -20.99
C ALA A 336 -11.75 -16.33 -20.11
N PHE A 337 -11.24 -15.11 -19.98
CA PHE A 337 -11.89 -14.10 -19.17
C PHE A 337 -13.00 -13.39 -19.96
N SER A 338 -14.24 -13.56 -19.50
CA SER A 338 -15.43 -12.96 -20.11
C SER A 338 -16.21 -12.16 -19.06
N THR A 339 -16.50 -10.89 -19.35
CA THR A 339 -17.27 -10.03 -18.44
C THR A 339 -17.80 -8.78 -19.16
N ILE A 340 -18.79 -8.14 -18.56
CA ILE A 340 -19.34 -6.87 -19.03
C ILE A 340 -19.14 -5.80 -17.97
N VAL A 341 -18.41 -4.74 -18.33
CA VAL A 341 -18.24 -3.55 -17.48
C VAL A 341 -19.30 -2.53 -17.81
N GLN A 342 -20.05 -2.12 -16.82
CA GLN A 342 -21.12 -1.14 -16.94
C GLN A 342 -20.74 0.20 -16.30
N LYS A 343 -21.48 1.25 -16.68
CA LYS A 343 -21.34 2.57 -16.09
C LYS A 343 -21.51 2.53 -14.57
N GLY A 344 -20.63 3.22 -13.85
CA GLY A 344 -20.68 3.35 -12.40
C GLY A 344 -20.04 2.19 -11.63
N MET A 345 -19.51 1.17 -12.30
CA MET A 345 -18.75 0.12 -11.65
C MET A 345 -17.39 0.66 -11.17
N GLN A 346 -17.01 0.26 -9.95
CA GLN A 346 -15.72 0.60 -9.32
C GLN A 346 -14.96 -0.69 -9.06
N ILE A 347 -13.99 -0.99 -9.93
CA ILE A 347 -13.32 -2.29 -10.02
C ILE A 347 -11.89 -2.18 -9.50
N GLY A 348 -11.53 -3.02 -8.52
CA GLY A 348 -10.17 -3.22 -8.06
C GLY A 348 -9.55 -4.47 -8.68
N ILE A 349 -8.43 -4.34 -9.37
CA ILE A 349 -7.68 -5.50 -9.87
C ILE A 349 -6.60 -5.84 -8.86
N VAL A 350 -6.66 -7.05 -8.33
CA VAL A 350 -5.77 -7.57 -7.28
C VAL A 350 -5.11 -8.87 -7.71
N GLY A 351 -3.98 -9.20 -7.10
CA GLY A 351 -3.22 -10.43 -7.41
C GLY A 351 -1.73 -10.26 -7.17
N PRO A 352 -0.95 -11.34 -7.19
CA PRO A 352 0.49 -11.31 -6.97
C PRO A 352 1.22 -10.46 -8.02
N ASN A 353 2.47 -10.07 -7.71
CA ASN A 353 3.31 -9.35 -8.66
C ASN A 353 3.62 -10.23 -9.88
N GLY A 354 3.48 -9.64 -11.09
CA GLY A 354 3.67 -10.37 -12.36
C GLY A 354 2.51 -11.29 -12.75
N ALA A 355 1.32 -11.14 -12.14
CA ALA A 355 0.10 -11.85 -12.53
C ALA A 355 -0.57 -11.29 -13.80
N GLY A 356 -0.16 -10.11 -14.27
CA GLY A 356 -0.72 -9.50 -15.48
C GLY A 356 -1.68 -8.33 -15.23
N LYS A 357 -1.70 -7.75 -14.01
CA LYS A 357 -2.58 -6.62 -13.65
C LYS A 357 -2.43 -5.44 -14.61
N THR A 358 -1.23 -4.90 -14.76
CA THR A 358 -0.93 -3.80 -15.70
C THR A 358 -1.18 -4.19 -17.17
N THR A 359 -0.95 -5.44 -17.54
CA THR A 359 -1.22 -5.96 -18.89
C THR A 359 -2.73 -5.91 -19.18
N LEU A 360 -3.58 -6.32 -18.24
CA LEU A 360 -5.03 -6.22 -18.38
C LEU A 360 -5.48 -4.76 -18.51
N LEU A 361 -4.91 -3.84 -17.71
CA LEU A 361 -5.19 -2.41 -17.85
C LEU A 361 -4.78 -1.88 -19.24
N ASN A 362 -3.63 -2.30 -19.77
CA ASN A 362 -3.16 -1.90 -21.09
C ASN A 362 -4.08 -2.40 -22.21
N ILE A 363 -4.60 -3.63 -22.10
CA ILE A 363 -5.60 -4.17 -23.04
C ILE A 363 -6.87 -3.32 -23.00
N LEU A 364 -7.42 -3.03 -21.82
CA LEU A 364 -8.62 -2.20 -21.65
C LEU A 364 -8.43 -0.76 -22.16
N ALA A 365 -7.21 -0.23 -22.03
CA ALA A 365 -6.86 1.09 -22.54
C ALA A 365 -6.55 1.12 -24.06
N GLY A 366 -6.55 -0.04 -24.74
CA GLY A 366 -6.22 -0.15 -26.17
C GLY A 366 -4.74 0.10 -26.48
N LEU A 367 -3.85 -0.20 -25.55
CA LEU A 367 -2.40 -0.01 -25.68
C LEU A 367 -1.65 -1.33 -25.94
N ASP A 368 -2.27 -2.44 -25.64
CA ASP A 368 -1.79 -3.79 -25.94
C ASP A 368 -2.84 -4.49 -26.77
N GLU A 369 -2.51 -4.78 -28.02
CA GLU A 369 -3.38 -5.47 -28.99
C GLU A 369 -2.99 -6.95 -29.16
N ASP A 370 -1.90 -7.39 -28.52
CA ASP A 370 -1.43 -8.78 -28.59
C ASP A 370 -2.16 -9.66 -27.57
N TYR A 371 -3.43 -9.95 -27.83
CA TYR A 371 -4.26 -10.87 -27.06
C TYR A 371 -5.23 -11.63 -27.99
N THR A 372 -5.82 -12.70 -27.51
CA THR A 372 -6.91 -13.39 -28.22
C THR A 372 -8.24 -13.15 -27.50
N GLY A 373 -9.35 -13.27 -28.23
CA GLY A 373 -10.68 -12.93 -27.75
C GLY A 373 -11.21 -11.64 -28.36
N ILE A 374 -12.32 -11.12 -27.83
CA ILE A 374 -12.99 -9.93 -28.35
C ILE A 374 -13.15 -8.90 -27.23
N LEU A 375 -12.63 -7.70 -27.45
CA LEU A 375 -12.88 -6.53 -26.60
C LEU A 375 -13.72 -5.51 -27.38
N LYS A 376 -14.95 -5.26 -26.91
CA LYS A 376 -15.80 -4.20 -27.44
C LYS A 376 -15.79 -3.02 -26.49
N VAL A 377 -15.45 -1.84 -27.01
CA VAL A 377 -15.42 -0.59 -26.25
C VAL A 377 -16.63 0.27 -26.62
N GLY A 378 -17.33 0.80 -25.62
CA GLY A 378 -18.51 1.63 -25.86
C GLY A 378 -18.15 2.93 -26.61
N GLN A 379 -19.00 3.34 -27.56
CA GLN A 379 -18.74 4.49 -28.47
C GLN A 379 -18.52 5.82 -27.73
N THR A 380 -19.05 5.98 -26.52
CA THR A 380 -18.94 7.23 -25.72
C THR A 380 -17.81 7.19 -24.70
N VAL A 381 -17.03 6.12 -24.67
CA VAL A 381 -15.95 5.91 -23.69
C VAL A 381 -14.83 6.91 -23.93
N LYS A 382 -14.43 7.62 -22.87
CA LYS A 382 -13.28 8.51 -22.81
C LYS A 382 -12.42 8.10 -21.63
N ILE A 383 -11.31 7.43 -21.92
CA ILE A 383 -10.41 6.86 -20.92
C ILE A 383 -9.39 7.91 -20.49
N ALA A 384 -9.24 8.10 -19.19
CA ALA A 384 -8.04 8.66 -18.60
C ALA A 384 -7.25 7.54 -17.93
N TYR A 385 -6.04 7.32 -18.41
CA TYR A 385 -5.16 6.27 -17.88
C TYR A 385 -3.97 6.89 -17.13
N PHE A 386 -3.98 6.73 -15.82
CA PHE A 386 -2.85 7.09 -14.96
C PHE A 386 -1.91 5.89 -14.86
N LYS A 387 -0.78 5.97 -15.54
CA LYS A 387 0.25 4.93 -15.61
C LYS A 387 1.31 5.09 -14.52
N GLN A 388 1.92 4.00 -14.12
CA GLN A 388 3.03 3.98 -13.18
C GLN A 388 4.24 4.79 -13.68
N THR A 389 4.53 4.76 -14.97
CA THR A 389 5.61 5.54 -15.61
C THR A 389 5.07 6.33 -16.79
N ASP A 390 5.33 7.63 -16.85
CA ASP A 390 5.06 8.46 -18.01
C ASP A 390 6.26 9.36 -18.33
N GLU A 391 6.89 9.13 -19.49
CA GLU A 391 8.03 9.90 -20.01
C GLU A 391 7.68 11.35 -20.35
N ARG A 392 6.37 11.69 -20.46
CA ARG A 392 5.89 13.02 -20.85
C ARG A 392 6.09 14.09 -19.79
N LEU A 393 6.45 13.70 -18.57
CA LEU A 393 6.58 14.61 -17.41
C LEU A 393 7.89 15.41 -17.41
N ASN A 394 8.89 15.03 -18.20
CA ASN A 394 10.17 15.74 -18.24
C ASN A 394 10.19 16.84 -19.31
N ARG A 395 9.27 17.83 -19.19
CA ARG A 395 9.15 18.93 -20.16
C ARG A 395 9.67 20.25 -19.63
N ASP A 396 10.32 21.01 -20.52
CA ASP A 396 10.82 22.37 -20.25
C ASP A 396 9.73 23.45 -20.43
N ILE A 397 8.52 23.17 -19.89
CA ILE A 397 7.37 24.08 -19.89
C ILE A 397 6.96 24.42 -18.46
N ARG A 398 6.23 25.53 -18.28
CA ARG A 398 5.74 25.93 -16.96
C ARG A 398 4.57 25.06 -16.52
N VAL A 399 4.43 24.89 -15.20
CA VAL A 399 3.34 24.12 -14.59
C VAL A 399 1.96 24.58 -15.10
N ILE A 400 1.73 25.89 -15.14
CA ILE A 400 0.47 26.44 -15.65
C ILE A 400 0.25 26.17 -17.13
N ASP A 401 1.30 26.25 -17.94
CA ASP A 401 1.22 26.04 -19.38
C ASP A 401 0.99 24.57 -19.72
N PHE A 402 1.51 23.65 -18.90
CA PHE A 402 1.27 22.21 -19.02
C PHE A 402 -0.22 21.83 -18.93
N LEU A 403 -0.98 22.52 -18.08
CA LEU A 403 -2.43 22.33 -17.99
C LEU A 403 -3.18 23.11 -19.07
N ARG A 404 -2.69 24.31 -19.46
CA ARG A 404 -3.30 25.12 -20.52
C ARG A 404 -3.24 24.46 -21.89
N GLU A 405 -2.27 23.57 -22.13
CA GLU A 405 -2.26 22.75 -23.35
C GLU A 405 -3.58 22.03 -23.59
N GLU A 406 -4.30 21.67 -22.51
CA GLU A 406 -5.55 20.91 -22.58
C GLU A 406 -6.79 21.81 -22.56
N SER A 407 -6.82 22.79 -21.68
CA SER A 407 -7.93 23.75 -21.57
C SER A 407 -7.53 24.96 -20.72
N GLU A 408 -7.96 26.14 -21.11
CA GLU A 408 -7.82 27.34 -20.27
C GLU A 408 -8.83 27.37 -19.11
N LEU A 409 -9.95 26.67 -19.26
CA LEU A 409 -11.07 26.65 -18.34
C LEU A 409 -11.59 25.23 -18.17
N ALA A 410 -11.80 24.80 -16.94
CA ALA A 410 -12.45 23.52 -16.64
C ALA A 410 -13.88 23.72 -16.15
N ARG A 411 -14.78 22.81 -16.51
CA ARG A 411 -16.17 22.83 -16.04
C ARG A 411 -16.33 21.97 -14.81
N GLN A 412 -17.06 22.49 -13.84
CA GLN A 412 -17.51 21.72 -12.66
C GLN A 412 -18.87 21.05 -12.93
N LYS A 413 -19.28 20.14 -12.04
CA LYS A 413 -20.55 19.40 -12.16
C LYS A 413 -21.78 20.31 -12.11
N ASP A 414 -21.69 21.41 -11.38
CA ASP A 414 -22.75 22.43 -11.26
C ASP A 414 -22.82 23.37 -12.46
N GLY A 415 -21.96 23.18 -13.46
CA GLY A 415 -21.85 24.00 -14.66
C GLY A 415 -20.98 25.25 -14.48
N THR A 416 -20.45 25.51 -13.30
CA THR A 416 -19.50 26.61 -13.09
C THR A 416 -18.18 26.36 -13.81
N VAL A 417 -17.50 27.43 -14.20
CA VAL A 417 -16.22 27.36 -14.91
C VAL A 417 -15.12 27.81 -13.97
N VAL A 418 -14.11 26.97 -13.82
CA VAL A 418 -12.96 27.19 -12.93
C VAL A 418 -11.72 27.42 -13.78
N SER A 419 -10.90 28.39 -13.41
CA SER A 419 -9.63 28.66 -14.08
C SER A 419 -8.57 27.62 -13.74
N VAL A 420 -7.61 27.43 -14.64
CA VAL A 420 -6.45 26.54 -14.43
C VAL A 420 -5.68 26.90 -13.15
N THR A 421 -5.59 28.19 -12.80
CA THR A 421 -4.94 28.62 -11.56
C THR A 421 -5.66 28.13 -10.31
N GLN A 422 -6.98 28.20 -10.30
CA GLN A 422 -7.79 27.69 -9.18
C GLN A 422 -7.68 26.16 -9.06
N LEU A 423 -7.68 25.44 -10.19
CA LEU A 423 -7.47 23.98 -10.18
C LEU A 423 -6.11 23.59 -9.63
N LEU A 424 -5.06 24.31 -10.02
CA LEU A 424 -3.71 24.10 -9.47
C LEU A 424 -3.69 24.28 -7.96
N GLU A 425 -4.34 25.34 -7.44
CA GLU A 425 -4.43 25.59 -5.99
C GLU A 425 -5.24 24.50 -5.27
N GLN A 426 -6.36 24.03 -5.84
CA GLN A 426 -7.13 22.89 -5.30
C GLN A 426 -6.30 21.60 -5.26
N PHE A 427 -5.39 21.40 -6.22
CA PHE A 427 -4.45 20.27 -6.28
C PHE A 427 -3.13 20.55 -5.55
N LEU A 428 -3.14 21.43 -4.56
CA LEU A 428 -2.00 21.73 -3.67
C LEU A 428 -0.76 22.28 -4.41
N PHE A 429 -0.96 22.99 -5.54
CA PHE A 429 0.09 23.77 -6.19
C PHE A 429 -0.07 25.25 -5.84
N PRO A 430 0.72 25.78 -4.89
CA PRO A 430 0.68 27.20 -4.56
C PRO A 430 1.01 28.09 -5.76
N SER A 431 0.46 29.30 -5.81
CA SER A 431 0.68 30.26 -6.91
C SER A 431 2.16 30.50 -7.24
N ALA A 432 3.06 30.43 -6.23
CA ALA A 432 4.50 30.52 -6.40
C ALA A 432 5.11 29.38 -7.26
N THR A 433 4.41 28.24 -7.40
CA THR A 433 4.86 27.10 -8.22
C THR A 433 4.36 27.15 -9.65
N HIS A 434 3.32 27.91 -9.96
CA HIS A 434 2.67 27.95 -11.29
C HIS A 434 3.64 28.35 -12.41
N GLY A 435 4.59 29.25 -12.12
CA GLY A 435 5.62 29.70 -13.06
C GLY A 435 6.86 28.79 -13.15
N LYS A 436 7.00 27.79 -12.29
CA LYS A 436 8.13 26.87 -12.32
C LYS A 436 8.03 25.92 -13.51
N LYS A 437 9.18 25.43 -13.99
CA LYS A 437 9.22 24.40 -15.03
C LYS A 437 8.89 23.03 -14.47
N VAL A 438 8.17 22.20 -15.23
CA VAL A 438 7.70 20.87 -14.80
C VAL A 438 8.86 19.98 -14.36
N PHE A 439 9.99 19.98 -15.07
CA PHE A 439 11.16 19.17 -14.71
C PHE A 439 11.82 19.56 -13.37
N LYS A 440 11.51 20.76 -12.82
CA LYS A 440 12.00 21.21 -11.50
C LYS A 440 11.10 20.75 -10.34
N LEU A 441 9.98 20.14 -10.63
CA LEU A 441 9.10 19.55 -9.63
C LEU A 441 9.68 18.22 -9.12
N SER A 442 9.40 17.87 -7.87
CA SER A 442 9.65 16.52 -7.38
C SER A 442 8.82 15.47 -8.14
N GLY A 443 9.25 14.21 -8.14
CA GLY A 443 8.54 13.13 -8.83
C GLY A 443 7.07 13.02 -8.44
N GLY A 444 6.76 13.13 -7.14
CA GLY A 444 5.37 13.12 -6.66
C GLY A 444 4.56 14.35 -7.10
N GLU A 445 5.18 15.56 -7.12
CA GLU A 445 4.53 16.76 -7.66
C GLU A 445 4.26 16.63 -9.16
N GLN A 446 5.19 16.04 -9.92
CA GLN A 446 4.99 15.79 -11.36
C GLN A 446 3.81 14.83 -11.59
N LYS A 447 3.72 13.73 -10.85
CA LYS A 447 2.63 12.77 -10.95
C LYS A 447 1.28 13.37 -10.55
N ARG A 448 1.25 14.18 -9.50
CA ARG A 448 0.07 14.94 -9.11
C ARG A 448 -0.39 15.91 -10.20
N LEU A 449 0.54 16.62 -10.84
CA LEU A 449 0.24 17.50 -11.97
C LEU A 449 -0.31 16.72 -13.16
N TYR A 450 0.25 15.55 -13.44
CA TYR A 450 -0.21 14.66 -14.51
C TYR A 450 -1.63 14.13 -14.24
N LEU A 451 -1.90 13.69 -13.00
CA LEU A 451 -3.25 13.30 -12.61
C LEU A 451 -4.25 14.42 -12.86
N LEU A 452 -3.94 15.65 -12.42
CA LEU A 452 -4.80 16.80 -12.64
C LEU A 452 -5.05 17.03 -14.15
N LYS A 453 -4.00 16.92 -14.98
CA LYS A 453 -4.12 17.04 -16.44
C LYS A 453 -5.11 16.02 -17.01
N LEU A 454 -5.04 14.76 -16.58
CA LEU A 454 -5.96 13.71 -17.00
C LEU A 454 -7.42 14.01 -16.61
N LEU A 455 -7.65 14.56 -15.42
CA LEU A 455 -8.99 14.87 -14.92
C LEU A 455 -9.63 16.09 -15.63
N VAL A 456 -8.81 17.05 -16.06
CA VAL A 456 -9.28 18.24 -16.83
C VAL A 456 -9.91 17.85 -18.16
N HIS A 457 -9.51 16.74 -18.78
CA HIS A 457 -10.11 16.20 -20.01
C HIS A 457 -11.56 15.70 -19.87
N GLN A 458 -12.14 15.77 -18.67
CA GLN A 458 -13.49 15.27 -18.39
C GLN A 458 -13.70 13.81 -18.83
N PRO A 459 -12.84 12.88 -18.38
CA PRO A 459 -13.00 11.47 -18.69
C PRO A 459 -14.31 10.94 -18.12
N ASN A 460 -14.76 9.80 -18.64
CA ASN A 460 -15.87 9.04 -18.05
C ASN A 460 -15.49 7.62 -17.66
N VAL A 461 -14.24 7.23 -17.97
CA VAL A 461 -13.59 6.01 -17.48
C VAL A 461 -12.22 6.38 -16.93
N LEU A 462 -11.94 6.04 -15.67
CA LEU A 462 -10.64 6.20 -15.03
C LEU A 462 -9.97 4.85 -14.92
N ILE A 463 -8.78 4.73 -15.47
CA ILE A 463 -7.88 3.58 -15.27
C ILE A 463 -6.69 4.07 -14.46
N LEU A 464 -6.46 3.46 -13.28
CA LEU A 464 -5.43 3.88 -12.34
C LEU A 464 -4.50 2.69 -12.05
N ASP A 465 -3.24 2.80 -12.43
CA ASP A 465 -2.22 1.77 -12.20
C ASP A 465 -1.29 2.20 -11.05
N GLU A 466 -1.49 1.61 -9.87
CA GLU A 466 -0.76 1.88 -8.63
C GLU A 466 -0.66 3.38 -8.29
N PRO A 467 -1.79 4.12 -8.20
CA PRO A 467 -1.75 5.55 -7.92
C PRO A 467 -1.19 5.85 -6.52
N THR A 468 -1.28 4.90 -5.62
CA THR A 468 -0.86 5.03 -4.21
C THR A 468 0.65 5.03 -4.01
N ASN A 469 1.43 4.47 -4.94
CA ASN A 469 2.89 4.38 -4.81
C ASN A 469 3.60 5.73 -4.94
N ASP A 470 2.97 6.72 -5.57
CA ASP A 470 3.65 7.93 -6.02
C ASP A 470 2.96 9.24 -5.59
N LEU A 471 1.73 9.12 -5.07
CA LEU A 471 0.96 10.26 -4.58
C LEU A 471 1.06 10.34 -3.05
N ASP A 472 1.19 11.56 -2.53
CA ASP A 472 1.15 11.75 -1.09
C ASP A 472 -0.28 11.59 -0.52
N THR A 473 -0.37 11.38 0.77
CA THR A 473 -1.62 11.09 1.48
C THR A 473 -2.69 12.17 1.26
N GLU A 474 -2.29 13.45 1.14
CA GLU A 474 -3.23 14.56 0.89
C GLU A 474 -3.78 14.50 -0.54
N THR A 475 -2.93 14.22 -1.53
CA THR A 475 -3.36 14.03 -2.93
C THR A 475 -4.24 12.80 -3.09
N LEU A 476 -3.91 11.70 -2.39
CA LEU A 476 -4.75 10.49 -2.37
C LEU A 476 -6.13 10.79 -1.82
N THR A 477 -6.24 11.56 -0.74
CA THR A 477 -7.55 11.97 -0.20
C THR A 477 -8.36 12.76 -1.23
N ILE A 478 -7.74 13.71 -1.95
CA ILE A 478 -8.42 14.46 -3.02
C ILE A 478 -8.89 13.54 -4.14
N LEU A 479 -8.07 12.56 -4.53
CA LEU A 479 -8.43 11.57 -5.56
C LEU A 479 -9.59 10.68 -5.11
N GLU A 480 -9.54 10.18 -3.88
CA GLU A 480 -10.60 9.36 -3.29
C GLU A 480 -11.94 10.10 -3.26
N ASP A 481 -11.95 11.34 -2.77
CA ASP A 481 -13.16 12.17 -2.70
C ASP A 481 -13.70 12.49 -4.10
N TYR A 482 -12.80 12.72 -5.07
CA TYR A 482 -13.20 12.85 -6.47
C TYR A 482 -13.84 11.58 -7.01
N ILE A 483 -13.24 10.40 -6.78
CA ILE A 483 -13.77 9.11 -7.25
C ILE A 483 -15.14 8.80 -6.64
N GLN A 484 -15.35 9.06 -5.36
CA GLN A 484 -16.65 8.86 -4.71
C GLN A 484 -17.77 9.67 -5.36
N THR A 485 -17.45 10.85 -5.86
CA THR A 485 -18.41 11.70 -6.56
C THR A 485 -18.40 11.49 -8.07
N PHE A 486 -17.49 10.67 -8.61
CA PHE A 486 -17.35 10.43 -10.03
C PHE A 486 -18.46 9.50 -10.55
N GLY A 487 -19.30 9.99 -11.43
CA GLY A 487 -20.41 9.19 -11.99
C GLY A 487 -20.04 8.31 -13.18
N GLY A 488 -18.75 8.13 -13.46
CA GLY A 488 -18.20 7.24 -14.49
C GLY A 488 -17.81 5.88 -13.91
N THR A 489 -16.99 5.14 -14.66
CA THR A 489 -16.45 3.84 -14.26
C THR A 489 -15.00 3.99 -13.85
N VAL A 490 -14.59 3.30 -12.78
CA VAL A 490 -13.21 3.31 -12.28
C VAL A 490 -12.67 1.89 -12.30
N ILE A 491 -11.47 1.71 -12.85
CA ILE A 491 -10.74 0.44 -12.81
C ILE A 491 -9.35 0.75 -12.24
N THR A 492 -9.02 0.17 -11.11
CA THR A 492 -7.76 0.49 -10.42
C THR A 492 -6.99 -0.75 -10.02
N VAL A 493 -5.67 -0.68 -10.12
CA VAL A 493 -4.72 -1.59 -9.46
C VAL A 493 -4.14 -0.84 -8.28
N SER A 494 -4.22 -1.40 -7.09
CA SER A 494 -3.55 -0.86 -5.90
C SER A 494 -3.28 -1.95 -4.88
N HIS A 495 -2.26 -1.74 -4.06
CA HIS A 495 -1.96 -2.55 -2.88
C HIS A 495 -2.36 -1.85 -1.57
N ASP A 496 -2.87 -0.62 -1.64
CA ASP A 496 -3.38 0.13 -0.48
C ASP A 496 -4.82 -0.28 -0.13
N ARG A 497 -4.97 -0.99 1.00
CA ARG A 497 -6.26 -1.44 1.50
C ARG A 497 -7.25 -0.28 1.77
N TYR A 498 -6.76 0.83 2.35
CA TYR A 498 -7.61 2.00 2.65
C TYR A 498 -8.18 2.63 1.38
N PHE A 499 -7.33 2.77 0.37
CA PHE A 499 -7.75 3.28 -0.94
C PHE A 499 -8.78 2.34 -1.58
N LEU A 500 -8.51 1.03 -1.64
CA LEU A 500 -9.43 0.06 -2.24
C LEU A 500 -10.77 0.02 -1.50
N ASN A 501 -10.79 -0.03 -0.17
CA ASN A 501 -12.03 -0.03 0.62
C ASN A 501 -12.89 1.21 0.39
N LYS A 502 -12.26 2.38 0.12
CA LYS A 502 -12.98 3.63 -0.09
C LYS A 502 -13.51 3.79 -1.52
N VAL A 503 -12.86 3.15 -2.50
CA VAL A 503 -13.03 3.42 -3.93
C VAL A 503 -13.66 2.27 -4.69
N VAL A 504 -13.58 1.02 -4.21
CA VAL A 504 -13.88 -0.19 -4.97
C VAL A 504 -15.10 -0.91 -4.39
N ASP A 505 -15.99 -1.43 -5.26
CA ASP A 505 -17.18 -2.21 -4.90
C ASP A 505 -17.11 -3.68 -5.38
N ARG A 506 -16.08 -4.03 -6.15
CA ARG A 506 -15.83 -5.39 -6.66
C ARG A 506 -14.39 -5.58 -7.04
N TYR A 507 -13.89 -6.83 -6.93
CA TYR A 507 -12.51 -7.18 -7.19
C TYR A 507 -12.40 -8.14 -8.36
N TRP A 508 -11.41 -7.93 -9.23
CA TRP A 508 -10.94 -8.89 -10.21
C TRP A 508 -9.64 -9.49 -9.68
N TYR A 509 -9.72 -10.70 -9.16
CA TYR A 509 -8.59 -11.40 -8.59
C TYR A 509 -7.91 -12.24 -9.65
N ILE A 510 -6.66 -11.87 -10.00
CA ILE A 510 -5.84 -12.60 -10.98
C ILE A 510 -4.94 -13.58 -10.21
N HIS A 511 -5.15 -14.87 -10.43
CA HIS A 511 -4.33 -15.93 -9.84
C HIS A 511 -4.31 -17.15 -10.75
N ASP A 512 -3.22 -17.91 -10.74
CA ASP A 512 -3.03 -19.18 -11.44
C ASP A 512 -3.54 -19.19 -12.91
N GLY A 513 -3.39 -18.07 -13.62
CA GLY A 513 -3.84 -17.92 -15.02
C GLY A 513 -5.34 -17.72 -15.19
N GLN A 514 -6.07 -17.41 -14.14
CA GLN A 514 -7.50 -17.12 -14.15
C GLN A 514 -7.80 -15.75 -13.54
N ILE A 515 -8.97 -15.20 -13.88
CA ILE A 515 -9.49 -13.96 -13.28
C ILE A 515 -10.85 -14.27 -12.68
N GLU A 516 -10.99 -14.08 -11.38
CA GLU A 516 -12.22 -14.28 -10.64
C GLU A 516 -12.81 -12.95 -10.20
N ILE A 517 -14.14 -12.84 -10.25
CA ILE A 517 -14.89 -11.64 -9.89
C ILE A 517 -15.48 -11.85 -8.50
N ILE A 518 -15.03 -11.03 -7.54
CA ILE A 518 -15.49 -11.06 -6.15
C ILE A 518 -16.26 -9.76 -5.91
N LEU A 519 -17.51 -9.86 -5.44
CA LEU A 519 -18.35 -8.73 -5.07
C LEU A 519 -18.18 -8.45 -3.59
N GLY A 520 -18.15 -7.18 -3.21
CA GLY A 520 -18.05 -6.75 -1.82
C GLY A 520 -16.81 -5.91 -1.54
N ASP A 521 -16.41 -5.85 -0.28
CA ASP A 521 -15.28 -5.07 0.20
C ASP A 521 -13.95 -5.85 0.19
N PHE A 522 -12.90 -5.25 0.73
CA PHE A 522 -11.58 -5.89 0.77
C PHE A 522 -11.53 -7.12 1.69
N ASP A 523 -12.37 -7.16 2.72
CA ASP A 523 -12.43 -8.28 3.66
C ASP A 523 -13.12 -9.49 3.02
N ASP A 524 -14.13 -9.28 2.16
CA ASP A 524 -14.73 -10.33 1.34
C ASP A 524 -13.70 -10.95 0.39
N TYR A 525 -12.87 -10.10 -0.27
CA TYR A 525 -11.75 -10.59 -1.08
C TYR A 525 -10.75 -11.42 -0.26
N MET A 526 -10.38 -10.94 0.93
CA MET A 526 -9.44 -11.66 1.79
C MET A 526 -10.00 -12.99 2.30
N GLY A 527 -11.30 -13.01 2.64
CA GLY A 527 -12.01 -14.22 3.02
C GLY A 527 -12.00 -15.27 1.91
N TYR A 528 -12.32 -14.86 0.70
CA TYR A 528 -12.30 -15.72 -0.49
C TYR A 528 -10.88 -16.28 -0.77
N LYS A 529 -9.88 -15.40 -0.76
CA LYS A 529 -8.47 -15.80 -0.93
C LYS A 529 -8.04 -16.83 0.12
N GLY A 530 -8.40 -16.62 1.38
CA GLY A 530 -8.09 -17.56 2.47
C GLY A 530 -8.73 -18.94 2.30
N GLN A 531 -9.92 -19.01 1.71
CA GLN A 531 -10.58 -20.28 1.37
C GLN A 531 -9.83 -21.00 0.24
N LEU A 532 -9.46 -20.27 -0.84
CA LEU A 532 -8.69 -20.84 -1.95
C LEU A 532 -7.33 -21.40 -1.49
N GLU A 533 -6.62 -20.68 -0.63
CA GLU A 533 -5.33 -21.14 -0.10
C GLU A 533 -5.46 -22.43 0.72
N LYS A 534 -6.52 -22.57 1.53
CA LYS A 534 -6.81 -23.80 2.28
C LYS A 534 -7.12 -24.97 1.34
N LEU A 535 -7.90 -24.76 0.28
CA LEU A 535 -8.20 -25.77 -0.73
C LEU A 535 -6.93 -26.20 -1.48
N ASN A 536 -6.07 -25.26 -1.87
CA ASN A 536 -4.81 -25.57 -2.54
C ASN A 536 -3.79 -26.25 -1.62
N GLN A 537 -3.81 -25.99 -0.30
CA GLN A 537 -2.95 -26.68 0.67
C GLN A 537 -3.42 -28.12 0.91
N SER A 538 -4.73 -28.36 0.98
CA SER A 538 -5.27 -29.71 1.12
C SER A 538 -4.97 -30.58 -0.11
N SER A 539 -5.14 -30.05 -1.32
CA SER A 539 -4.82 -30.76 -2.57
C SER A 539 -3.29 -31.01 -2.74
N LYS A 540 -2.42 -30.09 -2.30
CA LYS A 540 -0.96 -30.30 -2.30
C LYS A 540 -0.49 -31.26 -1.19
N ALA A 541 -1.18 -31.34 -0.08
CA ALA A 541 -0.92 -32.31 0.97
C ALA A 541 -1.27 -33.73 0.52
N GLU A 542 -2.35 -33.89 -0.25
CA GLU A 542 -2.71 -35.16 -0.88
C GLU A 542 -1.74 -35.58 -1.99
N ALA A 543 -1.23 -34.63 -2.80
CA ALA A 543 -0.25 -34.91 -3.86
C ALA A 543 1.17 -35.23 -3.34
N LYS A 544 1.49 -34.87 -2.08
CA LYS A 544 2.81 -35.13 -1.43
C LYS A 544 2.86 -36.39 -0.58
N LYS A 545 1.81 -37.18 -0.49
CA LYS A 545 1.91 -38.53 0.13
C LYS A 545 2.73 -39.41 -0.81
N PRO A 546 3.87 -39.95 -0.40
CA PRO A 546 4.66 -40.83 -1.24
C PRO A 546 3.83 -42.07 -1.57
N GLN A 547 3.84 -42.48 -2.84
CA GLN A 547 3.29 -43.76 -3.27
C GLN A 547 4.06 -44.86 -2.56
N THR A 548 3.59 -45.26 -1.41
CA THR A 548 4.07 -46.46 -0.73
C THR A 548 2.94 -47.48 -0.68
N VAL A 549 3.19 -48.54 -1.41
CA VAL A 549 2.63 -49.88 -1.23
C VAL A 549 1.12 -50.03 -1.44
N LYS A 550 0.76 -50.76 -2.49
CA LYS A 550 -0.55 -51.36 -2.72
C LYS A 550 -1.15 -51.89 -1.42
N LYS A 551 -1.99 -51.09 -0.74
CA LYS A 551 -2.89 -51.60 0.26
C LYS A 551 -4.02 -52.34 -0.48
N LYS A 552 -4.25 -53.57 -0.09
CA LYS A 552 -5.44 -54.36 -0.51
C LYS A 552 -6.69 -53.52 -0.20
N SER A 553 -7.57 -53.37 -1.19
CA SER A 553 -8.89 -52.78 -1.04
C SER A 553 -9.60 -53.41 0.16
N ARG A 554 -9.85 -52.60 1.19
CA ARG A 554 -10.65 -53.00 2.36
C ARG A 554 -12.11 -52.77 1.98
N SER A 555 -12.83 -53.87 1.66
CA SER A 555 -14.29 -53.78 1.52
C SER A 555 -14.94 -53.57 2.89
N LEU A 556 -15.98 -52.73 2.92
CA LEU A 556 -16.78 -52.53 4.16
C LEU A 556 -17.22 -53.85 4.77
N SER A 557 -17.06 -53.96 6.08
CA SER A 557 -17.60 -55.08 6.85
C SER A 557 -19.14 -55.03 6.82
N TYR A 558 -19.79 -56.14 7.10
CA TYR A 558 -21.26 -56.22 7.12
C TYR A 558 -21.87 -55.22 8.14
N LYS A 559 -21.19 -54.94 9.25
CA LYS A 559 -21.60 -53.93 10.23
C LYS A 559 -21.50 -52.49 9.64
N GLU A 560 -20.42 -52.16 8.95
CA GLU A 560 -20.19 -50.86 8.34
C GLU A 560 -21.16 -50.57 7.19
N LYS A 561 -21.54 -51.57 6.40
CA LYS A 561 -22.59 -51.44 5.37
C LYS A 561 -23.96 -51.11 5.97
N ARG A 562 -24.32 -51.79 7.06
CA ARG A 562 -25.58 -51.52 7.75
C ARG A 562 -25.55 -50.14 8.47
N GLU A 563 -24.41 -49.73 9.00
CA GLU A 563 -24.20 -48.39 9.57
C GLU A 563 -24.34 -47.31 8.49
N TYR A 564 -23.78 -47.51 7.31
CA TYR A 564 -23.88 -46.60 6.16
C TYR A 564 -25.34 -46.39 5.68
N GLU A 565 -26.11 -47.48 5.55
CA GLU A 565 -27.53 -47.40 5.19
C GLU A 565 -28.37 -46.68 6.26
N MET A 566 -28.09 -46.93 7.53
CA MET A 566 -28.78 -46.28 8.66
C MET A 566 -28.43 -44.80 8.77
N LEU A 567 -27.16 -44.40 8.48
CA LEU A 567 -26.73 -43.02 8.47
C LEU A 567 -27.40 -42.21 7.37
N LEU A 568 -27.52 -42.76 6.13
CA LEU A 568 -28.24 -42.11 5.03
C LEU A 568 -29.69 -41.81 5.42
N GLN A 569 -30.39 -42.80 5.99
CA GLN A 569 -31.79 -42.63 6.41
C GLN A 569 -31.91 -41.58 7.52
N ARG A 570 -30.97 -41.55 8.46
CA ARG A 570 -31.00 -40.62 9.58
C ARG A 570 -30.64 -39.19 9.15
N ILE A 571 -29.77 -39.05 8.19
CA ILE A 571 -29.43 -37.73 7.57
C ILE A 571 -30.68 -37.17 6.90
N ASP A 572 -31.37 -37.94 6.07
CA ASP A 572 -32.59 -37.53 5.38
C ASP A 572 -33.73 -37.16 6.37
N GLU A 573 -33.89 -37.93 7.44
CA GLU A 573 -34.89 -37.66 8.49
C GLU A 573 -34.57 -36.39 9.27
N THR A 574 -33.28 -36.13 9.55
CA THR A 574 -32.83 -34.95 10.28
C THR A 574 -32.96 -33.69 9.42
N GLU A 575 -32.66 -33.78 8.13
CA GLU A 575 -32.80 -32.66 7.18
C GLU A 575 -34.28 -32.28 6.97
N SER A 576 -35.14 -33.28 6.88
CA SER A 576 -36.58 -33.07 6.79
C SER A 576 -37.12 -32.39 8.04
N ARG A 577 -36.69 -32.85 9.23
CA ARG A 577 -37.10 -32.26 10.54
C ARG A 577 -36.59 -30.83 10.74
N LEU A 578 -35.36 -30.53 10.30
CA LEU A 578 -34.81 -29.17 10.33
C LEU A 578 -35.65 -28.21 9.45
N THR A 579 -36.07 -28.68 8.28
CA THR A 579 -36.96 -27.90 7.38
C THR A 579 -38.33 -27.64 8.02
N GLU A 580 -38.90 -28.64 8.71
CA GLU A 580 -40.17 -28.50 9.42
C GLU A 580 -40.05 -27.50 10.58
N ILE A 581 -38.97 -27.58 11.39
CA ILE A 581 -38.71 -26.65 12.50
C ILE A 581 -38.60 -25.22 11.98
N GLU A 582 -37.95 -24.98 10.83
CA GLU A 582 -37.86 -23.66 10.23
C GLU A 582 -39.22 -23.10 9.84
N GLN A 583 -40.12 -23.95 9.33
CA GLN A 583 -41.50 -23.55 9.03
C GLN A 583 -42.30 -23.28 10.32
N GLU A 584 -42.18 -24.16 11.33
CA GLU A 584 -42.82 -23.98 12.64
C GLU A 584 -42.35 -22.70 13.33
N MET A 585 -41.06 -22.32 13.22
CA MET A 585 -40.52 -21.07 13.74
C MET A 585 -41.10 -19.83 13.04
N ILE A 586 -41.38 -19.91 11.73
CA ILE A 586 -42.01 -18.83 10.97
C ILE A 586 -43.47 -18.67 11.41
N GLU A 587 -44.21 -19.79 11.63
CA GLU A 587 -45.60 -19.78 12.07
C GLU A 587 -45.76 -19.33 13.53
N ALA A 588 -44.81 -19.66 14.40
CA ALA A 588 -44.80 -19.31 15.81
C ALA A 588 -44.31 -17.89 16.11
N SER A 589 -44.21 -17.02 15.14
CA SER A 589 -43.56 -15.69 15.19
C SER A 589 -44.02 -14.73 16.31
N ALA A 590 -45.06 -15.08 17.08
CA ALA A 590 -45.58 -14.31 18.21
C ALA A 590 -45.35 -14.97 19.61
N ASP A 591 -44.86 -16.19 19.68
CA ASP A 591 -44.66 -16.91 20.96
C ASP A 591 -43.20 -17.20 21.25
N TYR A 592 -42.59 -16.35 22.08
CA TYR A 592 -41.17 -16.46 22.47
C TYR A 592 -40.79 -17.78 23.15
N ALA A 593 -41.70 -18.38 23.91
CA ALA A 593 -41.41 -19.63 24.60
C ALA A 593 -41.30 -20.81 23.61
N THR A 594 -42.18 -20.86 22.60
CA THR A 594 -42.19 -21.88 21.56
C THR A 594 -40.99 -21.70 20.63
N ILE A 595 -40.63 -20.45 20.22
CA ILE A 595 -39.45 -20.17 19.40
C ILE A 595 -38.18 -20.63 20.13
N LYS A 596 -38.04 -20.40 21.43
CA LYS A 596 -36.87 -20.85 22.19
C LYS A 596 -36.74 -22.36 22.19
N GLN A 597 -37.84 -23.10 22.39
CA GLN A 597 -37.82 -24.57 22.37
C GLN A 597 -37.45 -25.12 21.00
N LEU A 598 -38.00 -24.54 19.92
CA LEU A 598 -37.67 -24.91 18.55
C LEU A 598 -36.21 -24.62 18.18
N ASN A 599 -35.66 -23.52 18.71
CA ASN A 599 -34.25 -23.19 18.51
C ASN A 599 -33.31 -24.15 19.26
N ASP A 600 -33.63 -24.54 20.50
CA ASP A 600 -32.86 -25.54 21.26
C ASP A 600 -32.90 -26.92 20.57
N GLU A 601 -34.07 -27.29 19.98
CA GLU A 601 -34.23 -28.53 19.19
C GLU A 601 -33.42 -28.46 17.89
N LYS A 602 -33.45 -27.31 17.20
CA LYS A 602 -32.68 -27.06 15.97
C LYS A 602 -31.18 -27.22 16.20
N GLU A 603 -30.61 -26.58 17.23
CA GLU A 603 -29.20 -26.64 17.57
C GLU A 603 -28.74 -28.09 17.92
N SER A 604 -29.59 -28.84 18.59
CA SER A 604 -29.34 -30.26 18.86
C SER A 604 -29.31 -31.12 17.63
N LEU A 605 -30.26 -30.90 16.70
CA LEU A 605 -30.35 -31.62 15.42
C LEU A 605 -29.23 -31.24 14.46
N GLU A 606 -28.81 -29.98 14.41
CA GLU A 606 -27.66 -29.52 13.62
C GLU A 606 -26.36 -30.20 14.07
N THR A 607 -26.13 -30.30 15.39
CA THR A 607 -24.96 -30.99 15.95
C THR A 607 -24.97 -32.49 15.60
N GLN A 608 -26.16 -33.13 15.63
CA GLN A 608 -26.31 -34.52 15.26
C GLN A 608 -26.09 -34.73 13.76
N TYR A 609 -26.61 -33.84 12.93
CA TYR A 609 -26.44 -33.84 11.48
C TYR A 609 -24.98 -33.75 11.06
N GLU A 610 -24.20 -32.81 11.66
CA GLU A 610 -22.76 -32.68 11.41
C GLU A 610 -21.99 -33.96 11.80
N THR A 611 -22.34 -34.58 12.93
CA THR A 611 -21.72 -35.82 13.36
C THR A 611 -22.01 -36.96 12.39
N ASP A 612 -23.25 -37.09 11.95
CA ASP A 612 -23.70 -38.14 11.03
C ASP A 612 -23.10 -37.96 9.63
N ILE A 613 -23.01 -36.73 9.10
CA ILE A 613 -22.33 -36.43 7.83
C ILE A 613 -20.84 -36.78 7.90
N THR A 614 -20.17 -36.41 9.01
CA THR A 614 -18.74 -36.72 9.17
C THR A 614 -18.51 -38.22 9.13
N ARG A 615 -19.36 -38.97 9.85
CA ARG A 615 -19.26 -40.44 9.91
C ARG A 615 -19.62 -41.12 8.59
N TRP A 616 -20.63 -40.61 7.89
CA TRP A 616 -21.01 -41.06 6.57
C TRP A 616 -19.90 -40.88 5.53
N SER A 617 -19.24 -39.68 5.54
CA SER A 617 -18.10 -39.35 4.67
C SER A 617 -16.90 -40.30 4.90
N GLU A 618 -16.60 -40.67 6.17
CA GLU A 618 -15.56 -41.67 6.47
C GLU A 618 -15.86 -43.04 5.88
N LEU A 619 -17.14 -43.47 5.87
CA LEU A 619 -17.56 -44.76 5.31
C LEU A 619 -17.60 -44.72 3.79
N GLU A 620 -17.95 -43.58 3.19
CA GLU A 620 -17.95 -43.39 1.74
C GLU A 620 -16.53 -43.42 1.16
N GLU A 621 -15.55 -42.81 1.84
CA GLU A 621 -14.12 -42.91 1.47
C GLU A 621 -13.62 -44.38 1.43
N ILE A 622 -14.19 -45.25 2.25
CA ILE A 622 -13.84 -46.69 2.26
C ILE A 622 -14.50 -47.41 1.09
N ILE A 623 -15.63 -46.92 0.57
CA ILE A 623 -16.34 -47.48 -0.57
C ILE A 623 -15.65 -47.11 -1.90
N GLU A 624 -15.12 -45.88 -1.98
CA GLU A 624 -14.46 -45.35 -3.19
C GLU A 624 -13.00 -45.83 -3.32
N GLN A 625 -12.36 -46.39 -2.27
CA GLN A 625 -11.02 -47.00 -2.31
C GLN A 625 -11.06 -48.50 -2.65
#